data_cd04364cc599c2cd40c1a2ce4fc0f76e
#
_entry.id   cd04364cc599c2cd40c1a2ce4fc0f76e
#
_cell.length_a   1.000
_cell.length_b   1.000
_cell.length_c   1.000
_cell.angle_alpha   90.00
_cell.angle_beta   90.00
_cell.angle_gamma   90.00
#
_symmetry.space_group_name_H-M   'P 1'
#
loop_
_entity.id
_entity.type
_entity.pdbx_description
1 polymer ?
#
loop_
_entity_poly.entity_id
_entity_poly.type
_entity_poly.pdbx_seq_one_letter_code
_entity_poly.pdbx_strand_id
1 'polypeptide(L)'
;MEKYSLKEVTTRNDAREFLDFAKRLYRDEPNWICPLDQDIERRFDPKYNELLRNGEAIRWLALDTQGRTVGRIAAFYNPELAAAADGQPTGGCGFFESIDDQQVADLMFDAAKEWLAKKGMEAMDGPVNFGDRDQWWGLLTKGFEFTPLYTNPYNFEYYIRLFENYGFQNYFNQHTYLRELAEGLFPDNVYERVKRLQEEPRYSFEHMDKRKPVSYTHLRAHETR
;
A
#
# COMPACT_ATOMS: atom_id res chain seq x y z
N MET A 1 7.82 -9.24 -33.43
CA MET A 1 7.25 -10.08 -32.36
C MET A 1 7.30 -9.23 -31.10
N GLU A 2 6.20 -9.14 -30.38
CA GLU A 2 6.16 -8.43 -29.11
C GLU A 2 7.11 -9.10 -28.12
N LYS A 3 7.91 -8.30 -27.44
CA LYS A 3 8.93 -8.77 -26.47
C LYS A 3 8.28 -9.24 -25.17
N TYR A 4 7.09 -8.69 -24.83
CA TYR A 4 6.35 -8.96 -23.62
C TYR A 4 4.87 -9.15 -23.92
N SER A 5 4.17 -9.85 -23.05
CA SER A 5 2.72 -10.06 -23.11
C SER A 5 2.11 -9.96 -21.72
N LEU A 6 0.80 -9.67 -21.65
CA LEU A 6 0.06 -9.66 -20.40
C LEU A 6 -0.82 -10.92 -20.28
N LYS A 7 -0.87 -11.43 -19.07
CA LYS A 7 -1.77 -12.52 -18.68
C LYS A 7 -2.61 -12.06 -17.50
N GLU A 8 -3.94 -12.12 -17.65
CA GLU A 8 -4.86 -11.88 -16.54
C GLU A 8 -4.74 -13.00 -15.48
N VAL A 9 -4.80 -12.63 -14.21
CA VAL A 9 -4.78 -13.56 -13.08
C VAL A 9 -6.19 -14.11 -12.87
N THR A 10 -6.46 -15.31 -13.37
CA THR A 10 -7.79 -15.95 -13.30
C THR A 10 -7.79 -17.27 -12.54
N THR A 11 -6.62 -17.91 -12.40
CA THR A 11 -6.48 -19.19 -11.72
C THR A 11 -5.76 -19.04 -10.38
N ARG A 12 -5.89 -20.07 -9.52
CA ARG A 12 -5.11 -20.14 -8.26
C ARG A 12 -3.60 -20.13 -8.50
N ASN A 13 -3.15 -20.74 -9.58
CA ASN A 13 -1.72 -20.74 -9.93
C ASN A 13 -1.26 -19.35 -10.34
N ASP A 14 -2.06 -18.61 -11.09
CA ASP A 14 -1.74 -17.22 -11.45
C ASP A 14 -1.72 -16.31 -10.21
N ALA A 15 -2.68 -16.49 -9.30
CA ALA A 15 -2.71 -15.77 -8.03
C ALA A 15 -1.47 -16.07 -7.18
N ARG A 16 -1.04 -17.33 -7.15
CA ARG A 16 0.19 -17.72 -6.47
C ARG A 16 1.42 -17.08 -7.12
N GLU A 17 1.50 -17.12 -8.45
CA GLU A 17 2.59 -16.49 -9.21
C GLU A 17 2.63 -14.98 -9.00
N PHE A 18 1.45 -14.33 -8.90
CA PHE A 18 1.34 -12.90 -8.58
C PHE A 18 1.99 -12.56 -7.24
N LEU A 19 1.87 -13.41 -6.22
CA LEU A 19 2.52 -13.24 -4.92
C LEU A 19 4.01 -13.56 -4.99
N ASP A 20 4.36 -14.69 -5.61
CA ASP A 20 5.72 -15.21 -5.62
C ASP A 20 6.68 -14.40 -6.50
N PHE A 21 6.18 -13.67 -7.47
CA PHE A 21 6.99 -12.78 -8.30
C PHE A 21 7.70 -11.71 -7.46
N ALA A 22 6.97 -11.00 -6.59
CA ALA A 22 7.58 -10.00 -5.70
C ALA A 22 8.65 -10.61 -4.78
N LYS A 23 8.37 -11.80 -4.22
CA LYS A 23 9.33 -12.50 -3.35
C LYS A 23 10.61 -12.86 -4.08
N ARG A 24 10.52 -13.19 -5.39
CA ARG A 24 11.70 -13.45 -6.21
C ARG A 24 12.45 -12.17 -6.57
N LEU A 25 11.71 -11.12 -6.91
CA LEU A 25 12.24 -9.83 -7.31
C LEU A 25 13.06 -9.16 -6.19
N TYR A 26 12.55 -9.23 -4.95
CA TYR A 26 13.18 -8.62 -3.77
C TYR A 26 14.04 -9.58 -2.96
N ARG A 27 14.37 -10.76 -3.48
CA ARG A 27 15.09 -11.82 -2.71
C ARG A 27 16.36 -11.31 -2.04
N ASP A 28 17.12 -10.49 -2.75
CA ASP A 28 18.42 -10.00 -2.33
C ASP A 28 18.37 -8.57 -1.76
N GLU A 29 17.15 -8.06 -1.54
CA GLU A 29 16.93 -6.70 -1.02
C GLU A 29 16.79 -6.74 0.51
N PRO A 30 17.80 -6.25 1.25
CA PRO A 30 17.87 -6.44 2.71
C PRO A 30 16.82 -5.63 3.47
N ASN A 31 16.33 -4.54 2.89
CA ASN A 31 15.36 -3.66 3.54
C ASN A 31 13.91 -4.05 3.25
N TRP A 32 13.68 -4.92 2.28
CA TRP A 32 12.32 -5.31 1.93
C TRP A 32 11.69 -6.25 2.96
N ILE A 33 10.51 -5.90 3.45
CA ILE A 33 9.71 -6.76 4.32
C ILE A 33 8.64 -7.47 3.48
N CYS A 34 8.76 -8.80 3.38
CA CYS A 34 7.80 -9.61 2.66
C CYS A 34 6.41 -9.52 3.30
N PRO A 35 5.40 -9.01 2.59
CA PRO A 35 4.03 -9.03 3.08
C PRO A 35 3.52 -10.46 3.26
N LEU A 36 2.59 -10.66 4.19
CA LEU A 36 1.88 -11.92 4.30
C LEU A 36 0.97 -12.12 3.08
N ASP A 37 1.05 -13.30 2.46
CA ASP A 37 0.22 -13.65 1.30
C ASP A 37 -1.27 -13.41 1.55
N GLN A 38 -1.73 -13.75 2.76
CA GLN A 38 -3.10 -13.58 3.18
C GLN A 38 -3.53 -12.10 3.21
N ASP A 39 -2.64 -11.18 3.57
CA ASP A 39 -2.97 -9.76 3.66
C ASP A 39 -3.13 -9.15 2.27
N ILE A 40 -2.33 -9.61 1.30
CA ILE A 40 -2.49 -9.21 -0.11
C ILE A 40 -3.77 -9.83 -0.70
N GLU A 41 -4.00 -11.14 -0.53
CA GLU A 41 -5.18 -11.81 -1.09
C GLU A 41 -6.50 -11.24 -0.54
N ARG A 42 -6.53 -10.83 0.72
CA ARG A 42 -7.71 -10.17 1.33
C ARG A 42 -8.09 -8.87 0.62
N ARG A 43 -7.16 -8.20 -0.06
CA ARG A 43 -7.47 -6.98 -0.84
C ARG A 43 -8.32 -7.30 -2.07
N PHE A 44 -8.27 -8.54 -2.56
CA PHE A 44 -9.01 -9.01 -3.73
C PHE A 44 -10.23 -9.88 -3.37
N ASP A 45 -10.54 -10.04 -2.09
CA ASP A 45 -11.68 -10.82 -1.61
C ASP A 45 -12.78 -9.89 -1.04
N PRO A 46 -14.00 -9.84 -1.64
CA PRO A 46 -15.09 -8.99 -1.18
C PRO A 46 -15.59 -9.31 0.24
N LYS A 47 -15.20 -10.47 0.77
CA LYS A 47 -15.49 -10.83 2.17
C LYS A 47 -14.69 -9.97 3.16
N TYR A 48 -13.47 -9.57 2.78
CA TYR A 48 -12.54 -8.81 3.63
C TYR A 48 -12.37 -7.36 3.18
N ASN A 49 -12.55 -7.08 1.90
CA ASN A 49 -12.46 -5.74 1.33
C ASN A 49 -13.87 -5.24 0.94
N GLU A 50 -14.41 -4.35 1.75
CA GLU A 50 -15.76 -3.80 1.54
C GLU A 50 -15.89 -3.01 0.23
N LEU A 51 -14.80 -2.39 -0.23
CA LEU A 51 -14.79 -1.63 -1.48
C LEU A 51 -15.06 -2.50 -2.71
N LEU A 52 -14.77 -3.80 -2.63
CA LEU A 52 -15.10 -4.77 -3.68
C LEU A 52 -16.58 -5.17 -3.75
N ARG A 53 -17.40 -4.81 -2.75
CA ARG A 53 -18.84 -5.12 -2.79
C ARG A 53 -19.56 -4.33 -3.88
N ASN A 54 -19.13 -3.09 -4.11
CA ASN A 54 -19.65 -2.19 -5.13
C ASN A 54 -18.59 -1.78 -6.16
N GLY A 55 -17.36 -2.27 -6.02
CA GLY A 55 -16.23 -2.01 -6.90
C GLY A 55 -15.72 -3.27 -7.57
N GLU A 56 -14.71 -3.09 -8.40
CA GLU A 56 -14.03 -4.19 -9.08
C GLU A 56 -12.52 -4.03 -8.99
N ALA A 57 -11.81 -5.16 -9.05
CA ALA A 57 -10.37 -5.21 -9.17
C ALA A 57 -9.95 -6.26 -10.18
N ILE A 58 -8.83 -6.05 -10.84
CA ILE A 58 -8.24 -6.97 -11.80
C ILE A 58 -6.73 -7.03 -11.57
N ARG A 59 -6.12 -8.16 -11.88
CA ARG A 59 -4.67 -8.39 -11.75
C ARG A 59 -4.08 -8.93 -13.03
N TRP A 60 -2.86 -8.54 -13.35
CA TRP A 60 -2.09 -9.07 -14.48
C TRP A 60 -0.68 -9.44 -14.09
N LEU A 61 -0.14 -10.39 -14.84
CA LEU A 61 1.26 -10.75 -14.90
C LEU A 61 1.82 -10.31 -16.27
N ALA A 62 2.95 -9.63 -16.27
CA ALA A 62 3.72 -9.39 -17.50
C ALA A 62 4.70 -10.54 -17.71
N LEU A 63 4.68 -11.12 -18.90
CA LEU A 63 5.46 -12.29 -19.27
C LEU A 63 6.45 -11.95 -20.40
N ASP A 64 7.65 -12.52 -20.32
CA ASP A 64 8.62 -12.48 -21.43
C ASP A 64 8.30 -13.54 -22.50
N THR A 65 9.09 -13.57 -23.57
CA THR A 65 8.95 -14.52 -24.69
C THR A 65 9.15 -15.99 -24.28
N GLN A 66 9.70 -16.25 -23.09
CA GLN A 66 9.86 -17.60 -22.52
C GLN A 66 8.75 -17.95 -21.53
N GLY A 67 7.76 -17.07 -21.36
CA GLY A 67 6.67 -17.25 -20.40
C GLY A 67 7.08 -17.01 -18.94
N ARG A 68 8.21 -16.39 -18.68
CA ARG A 68 8.63 -16.04 -17.31
C ARG A 68 8.01 -14.72 -16.91
N THR A 69 7.52 -14.63 -15.67
CA THR A 69 6.99 -13.40 -15.11
C THR A 69 8.11 -12.37 -14.93
N VAL A 70 7.91 -11.19 -15.49
CA VAL A 70 8.82 -10.03 -15.44
C VAL A 70 8.18 -8.78 -14.82
N GLY A 71 6.86 -8.84 -14.53
CA GLY A 71 6.12 -7.79 -13.85
C GLY A 71 4.77 -8.27 -13.37
N ARG A 72 4.18 -7.50 -12.46
CA ARG A 72 2.79 -7.66 -12.00
C ARG A 72 2.17 -6.29 -11.73
N ILE A 73 0.86 -6.18 -11.91
CA ILE A 73 0.07 -5.00 -11.55
C ILE A 73 -1.35 -5.40 -11.23
N ALA A 74 -2.02 -4.59 -10.41
CA ALA A 74 -3.46 -4.63 -10.23
C ALA A 74 -4.07 -3.26 -10.57
N ALA A 75 -5.30 -3.25 -11.07
CA ALA A 75 -6.12 -2.06 -11.18
C ALA A 75 -7.44 -2.27 -10.46
N PHE A 76 -8.03 -1.18 -9.97
CA PHE A 76 -9.27 -1.23 -9.22
C PHE A 76 -10.00 0.11 -9.27
N TYR A 77 -11.32 0.04 -9.12
CA TYR A 77 -12.16 1.22 -8.93
C TYR A 77 -13.34 0.90 -8.02
N ASN A 78 -13.87 1.94 -7.40
CA ASN A 78 -15.13 1.90 -6.67
C ASN A 78 -15.98 3.08 -7.13
N PRO A 79 -17.23 2.88 -7.63
CA PRO A 79 -18.05 3.95 -8.18
C PRO A 79 -18.39 5.06 -7.17
N GLU A 80 -18.55 4.71 -5.89
CA GLU A 80 -18.89 5.67 -4.83
C GLU A 80 -17.68 6.58 -4.53
N LEU A 81 -16.47 6.01 -4.46
CA LEU A 81 -15.24 6.79 -4.29
C LEU A 81 -14.93 7.64 -5.52
N ALA A 82 -15.12 7.09 -6.72
CA ALA A 82 -14.92 7.82 -7.96
C ALA A 82 -15.86 9.03 -8.09
N ALA A 83 -17.12 8.88 -7.65
CA ALA A 83 -18.10 9.98 -7.64
C ALA A 83 -17.81 11.03 -6.57
N ALA A 84 -17.15 10.65 -5.46
CA ALA A 84 -16.79 11.57 -4.37
C ALA A 84 -15.52 12.36 -4.64
N ALA A 85 -14.70 11.97 -5.61
CA ALA A 85 -13.48 12.69 -5.98
C ALA A 85 -13.84 13.94 -6.79
N ASP A 86 -13.47 15.09 -6.33
CA ASP A 86 -13.59 16.47 -6.87
C ASP A 86 -14.01 16.67 -8.36
N GLY A 87 -14.99 15.88 -8.82
CA GLY A 87 -15.56 15.94 -10.18
C GLY A 87 -14.78 15.18 -11.26
N GLN A 88 -13.64 14.55 -10.95
CA GLN A 88 -12.91 13.69 -11.88
C GLN A 88 -12.95 12.22 -11.43
N PRO A 89 -13.70 11.34 -12.12
CA PRO A 89 -13.75 9.92 -11.79
C PRO A 89 -12.36 9.30 -11.86
N THR A 90 -11.85 8.87 -10.70
CA THR A 90 -10.48 8.35 -10.57
C THR A 90 -10.49 6.91 -10.07
N GLY A 91 -9.76 6.05 -10.77
CA GLY A 91 -9.44 4.70 -10.33
C GLY A 91 -8.00 4.59 -9.84
N GLY A 92 -7.58 3.41 -9.44
CA GLY A 92 -6.23 3.18 -8.93
C GLY A 92 -5.53 2.02 -9.60
N CYS A 93 -4.19 2.09 -9.63
CA CYS A 93 -3.34 0.94 -9.90
C CYS A 93 -2.34 0.73 -8.77
N GLY A 94 -1.99 -0.53 -8.50
CA GLY A 94 -1.08 -0.86 -7.42
C GLY A 94 -0.58 -2.29 -7.47
N PHE A 95 0.09 -2.72 -6.40
CA PHE A 95 0.83 -3.98 -6.41
C PHE A 95 1.75 -4.08 -7.63
N PHE A 96 2.22 -2.91 -8.11
CA PHE A 96 3.12 -2.80 -9.24
C PHE A 96 4.51 -3.29 -8.84
N GLU A 97 4.97 -4.30 -9.56
CA GLU A 97 6.34 -4.79 -9.49
C GLU A 97 6.83 -5.06 -10.90
N SER A 98 8.05 -4.64 -11.19
CA SER A 98 8.63 -4.77 -12.53
C SER A 98 10.14 -4.96 -12.47
N ILE A 99 10.69 -5.69 -13.42
CA ILE A 99 12.11 -5.56 -13.74
C ILE A 99 12.39 -4.13 -14.25
N ASP A 100 13.66 -3.71 -14.26
CA ASP A 100 14.07 -2.39 -14.77
C ASP A 100 13.99 -2.33 -16.32
N ASP A 101 12.75 -2.34 -16.83
CA ASP A 101 12.48 -2.21 -18.27
C ASP A 101 11.20 -1.38 -18.47
N GLN A 102 11.34 -0.21 -19.12
CA GLN A 102 10.23 0.71 -19.37
C GLN A 102 9.11 0.07 -20.20
N GLN A 103 9.45 -0.81 -21.16
CA GLN A 103 8.43 -1.47 -21.98
C GLN A 103 7.52 -2.39 -21.16
N VAL A 104 8.05 -3.04 -20.11
CA VAL A 104 7.25 -3.85 -19.18
C VAL A 104 6.33 -2.95 -18.37
N ALA A 105 6.84 -1.84 -17.86
CA ALA A 105 6.05 -0.88 -17.09
C ALA A 105 4.93 -0.27 -17.93
N ASP A 106 5.24 0.22 -19.14
CA ASP A 106 4.28 0.82 -20.06
C ASP A 106 3.16 -0.17 -20.40
N LEU A 107 3.51 -1.41 -20.72
CA LEU A 107 2.54 -2.47 -21.04
C LEU A 107 1.55 -2.70 -19.88
N MET A 108 2.03 -2.69 -18.63
CA MET A 108 1.20 -2.85 -17.44
C MET A 108 0.34 -1.62 -17.15
N PHE A 109 0.90 -0.41 -17.28
CA PHE A 109 0.17 0.83 -17.08
C PHE A 109 -0.90 1.04 -18.16
N ASP A 110 -0.61 0.73 -19.41
CA ASP A 110 -1.59 0.81 -20.50
C ASP A 110 -2.78 -0.11 -20.24
N ALA A 111 -2.55 -1.34 -19.81
CA ALA A 111 -3.61 -2.28 -19.47
C ALA A 111 -4.49 -1.77 -18.31
N ALA A 112 -3.86 -1.24 -17.24
CA ALA A 112 -4.57 -0.66 -16.12
C ALA A 112 -5.41 0.54 -16.56
N LYS A 113 -4.83 1.47 -17.32
CA LYS A 113 -5.47 2.65 -17.87
C LYS A 113 -6.64 2.32 -18.79
N GLU A 114 -6.44 1.38 -19.73
CA GLU A 114 -7.51 0.95 -20.63
C GLU A 114 -8.66 0.28 -19.90
N TRP A 115 -8.36 -0.56 -18.90
CA TRP A 115 -9.39 -1.20 -18.12
C TRP A 115 -10.18 -0.17 -17.30
N LEU A 116 -9.51 0.78 -16.66
CA LEU A 116 -10.14 1.88 -15.91
C LEU A 116 -10.99 2.78 -16.82
N ALA A 117 -10.49 3.12 -18.01
CA ALA A 117 -11.24 3.91 -18.99
C ALA A 117 -12.54 3.21 -19.42
N LYS A 118 -12.53 1.89 -19.62
CA LYS A 118 -13.73 1.10 -19.91
C LYS A 118 -14.76 1.12 -18.75
N LYS A 119 -14.31 1.43 -17.53
CA LYS A 119 -15.15 1.59 -16.34
C LYS A 119 -15.57 3.04 -16.09
N GLY A 120 -15.24 3.95 -17.02
CA GLY A 120 -15.61 5.36 -16.95
C GLY A 120 -14.67 6.22 -16.09
N MET A 121 -13.49 5.71 -15.75
CA MET A 121 -12.50 6.50 -15.03
C MET A 121 -11.73 7.39 -15.99
N GLU A 122 -11.49 8.63 -15.59
CA GLU A 122 -10.79 9.67 -16.36
C GLU A 122 -9.34 9.87 -15.88
N ALA A 123 -9.05 9.42 -14.66
CA ALA A 123 -7.72 9.47 -14.06
C ALA A 123 -7.36 8.16 -13.37
N MET A 124 -6.06 7.94 -13.17
CA MET A 124 -5.49 6.78 -12.51
C MET A 124 -4.47 7.22 -11.47
N ASP A 125 -4.75 6.94 -10.21
CA ASP A 125 -3.79 7.09 -9.11
C ASP A 125 -2.89 5.85 -9.00
N GLY A 126 -1.61 6.05 -8.68
CA GLY A 126 -0.67 4.94 -8.53
C GLY A 126 0.71 5.35 -7.98
N PRO A 127 1.43 4.40 -7.35
CA PRO A 127 0.92 3.10 -6.90
C PRO A 127 0.10 3.23 -5.62
N VAL A 128 -1.06 2.62 -5.61
CA VAL A 128 -1.97 2.60 -4.46
C VAL A 128 -2.59 1.21 -4.33
N ASN A 129 -3.09 0.86 -3.15
CA ASN A 129 -3.85 -0.38 -3.01
C ASN A 129 -5.36 -0.13 -3.01
N PHE A 130 -6.14 -1.20 -3.13
CA PHE A 130 -7.58 -1.15 -3.03
C PHE A 130 -8.03 -1.33 -1.57
N GLY A 131 -8.10 -0.23 -0.82
CA GLY A 131 -8.46 -0.22 0.59
C GLY A 131 -7.87 0.95 1.35
N ASP A 132 -7.23 0.66 2.46
CA ASP A 132 -6.75 1.66 3.41
C ASP A 132 -5.49 2.40 2.91
N ARG A 133 -5.43 3.70 3.14
CA ARG A 133 -4.30 4.55 2.76
C ARG A 133 -3.02 4.28 3.54
N ASP A 134 -3.10 3.62 4.68
CA ASP A 134 -1.97 3.26 5.54
C ASP A 134 -1.31 1.93 5.17
N GLN A 135 -1.74 1.29 4.07
CA GLN A 135 -1.23 0.01 3.63
C GLN A 135 -0.84 0.04 2.15
N TRP A 136 0.46 -0.14 1.85
CA TRP A 136 1.03 -0.18 0.49
C TRP A 136 0.55 0.97 -0.40
N TRP A 137 0.55 2.17 0.13
CA TRP A 137 0.08 3.36 -0.57
C TRP A 137 1.23 4.31 -0.85
N GLY A 138 1.43 4.61 -2.13
CA GLY A 138 2.45 5.54 -2.58
C GLY A 138 3.74 4.88 -3.07
N LEU A 139 4.57 5.67 -3.70
CA LEU A 139 5.88 5.31 -4.20
C LEU A 139 6.96 5.82 -3.24
N LEU A 140 7.84 4.93 -2.79
CA LEU A 140 9.02 5.35 -2.02
C LEU A 140 9.96 6.12 -2.95
N THR A 141 10.28 7.36 -2.57
CA THR A 141 11.14 8.25 -3.36
C THR A 141 12.40 8.66 -2.63
N LYS A 142 12.44 8.47 -1.30
CA LYS A 142 13.60 8.77 -0.44
C LYS A 142 13.59 7.83 0.76
N GLY A 143 14.79 7.56 1.30
CA GLY A 143 14.94 6.72 2.49
C GLY A 143 15.00 5.22 2.18
N PHE A 144 15.53 4.84 1.02
CA PHE A 144 15.73 3.45 0.61
C PHE A 144 16.65 2.65 1.51
N GLU A 145 17.49 3.34 2.29
CA GLU A 145 18.39 2.77 3.28
C GLU A 145 17.68 2.30 4.56
N PHE A 146 16.42 2.69 4.76
CA PHE A 146 15.65 2.31 5.94
C PHE A 146 14.72 1.13 5.65
N THR A 147 14.66 0.20 6.59
CA THR A 147 13.64 -0.84 6.58
C THR A 147 12.28 -0.21 6.86
N PRO A 148 11.27 -0.37 5.98
CA PRO A 148 9.96 0.21 6.18
C PRO A 148 9.23 -0.45 7.36
N LEU A 149 8.24 0.22 7.92
CA LEU A 149 7.26 -0.42 8.79
C LEU A 149 6.41 -1.41 7.99
N TYR A 150 5.87 -2.42 8.65
CA TYR A 150 4.99 -3.38 7.98
C TYR A 150 3.83 -2.65 7.29
N THR A 151 3.56 -3.05 6.06
CA THR A 151 2.58 -2.44 5.15
C THR A 151 2.93 -1.05 4.58
N ASN A 152 4.04 -0.44 4.98
CA ASN A 152 4.53 0.73 4.27
C ASN A 152 5.06 0.35 2.88
N PRO A 153 4.96 1.24 1.89
CA PRO A 153 5.50 0.98 0.56
C PRO A 153 7.03 0.83 0.62
N TYR A 154 7.54 -0.12 -0.15
CA TYR A 154 8.95 -0.26 -0.48
C TYR A 154 9.05 -0.66 -1.95
N ASN A 155 9.97 -0.07 -2.67
CA ASN A 155 10.21 -0.32 -4.09
C ASN A 155 11.65 -0.04 -4.44
N PHE A 156 12.12 -0.54 -5.58
CA PHE A 156 13.40 -0.14 -6.14
C PHE A 156 13.39 1.33 -6.59
N GLU A 157 14.55 1.98 -6.52
CA GLU A 157 14.69 3.39 -6.91
C GLU A 157 14.31 3.64 -8.37
N TYR A 158 14.57 2.69 -9.27
CA TYR A 158 14.24 2.84 -10.69
C TYR A 158 12.73 2.93 -10.97
N TYR A 159 11.85 2.57 -10.02
CA TYR A 159 10.40 2.74 -10.19
C TYR A 159 10.02 4.20 -10.35
N ILE A 160 10.72 5.12 -9.69
CA ILE A 160 10.48 6.56 -9.85
C ILE A 160 10.53 6.93 -11.34
N ARG A 161 11.60 6.52 -12.02
CA ARG A 161 11.78 6.75 -13.44
C ARG A 161 10.72 6.05 -14.30
N LEU A 162 10.33 4.81 -13.97
CA LEU A 162 9.30 4.08 -14.71
C LEU A 162 7.94 4.79 -14.66
N PHE A 163 7.55 5.31 -13.48
CA PHE A 163 6.32 6.05 -13.31
C PHE A 163 6.36 7.42 -14.01
N GLU A 164 7.43 8.19 -13.80
CA GLU A 164 7.59 9.52 -14.39
C GLU A 164 7.65 9.46 -15.93
N ASN A 165 8.39 8.51 -16.50
CA ASN A 165 8.48 8.33 -17.95
C ASN A 165 7.13 7.96 -18.58
N TYR A 166 6.27 7.22 -17.86
CA TYR A 166 4.92 6.92 -18.33
C TYR A 166 3.98 8.14 -18.28
N GLY A 167 4.30 9.13 -17.43
CA GLY A 167 3.53 10.38 -17.29
C GLY A 167 2.81 10.55 -15.95
N PHE A 168 3.07 9.70 -14.96
CA PHE A 168 2.61 9.96 -13.62
C PHE A 168 3.29 11.21 -13.05
N GLN A 169 2.53 11.97 -12.28
CA GLN A 169 3.01 13.18 -11.60
C GLN A 169 2.79 13.05 -10.10
N ASN A 170 3.69 13.65 -9.33
CA ASN A 170 3.53 13.68 -7.89
C ASN A 170 2.27 14.46 -7.50
N TYR A 171 1.34 13.79 -6.82
CA TYR A 171 0.09 14.38 -6.35
C TYR A 171 0.27 15.01 -4.97
N PHE A 172 0.87 14.29 -4.01
CA PHE A 172 1.26 14.82 -2.70
C PHE A 172 2.39 14.00 -2.07
N ASN A 173 3.11 14.61 -1.12
CA ASN A 173 4.16 13.92 -0.38
C ASN A 173 3.62 13.36 0.95
N GLN A 174 3.92 12.10 1.20
CA GLN A 174 3.69 11.45 2.48
C GLN A 174 5.03 11.26 3.19
N HIS A 175 5.13 11.72 4.45
CA HIS A 175 6.38 11.65 5.20
C HIS A 175 6.26 10.65 6.34
N THR A 176 7.23 9.73 6.40
CA THR A 176 7.47 8.89 7.58
C THR A 176 8.67 9.44 8.34
N TYR A 177 8.52 9.61 9.65
CA TYR A 177 9.54 10.17 10.50
C TYR A 177 10.15 9.08 11.38
N LEU A 178 11.47 9.00 11.40
CA LEU A 178 12.24 8.16 12.32
C LEU A 178 12.85 9.04 13.41
N ARG A 179 12.76 8.59 14.66
CA ARG A 179 13.44 9.23 15.78
C ARG A 179 14.00 8.17 16.73
N GLU A 180 15.27 8.27 17.02
CA GLU A 180 15.90 7.47 18.06
C GLU A 180 15.37 7.86 19.43
N LEU A 181 15.08 6.86 20.27
CA LEU A 181 14.64 7.08 21.64
C LEU A 181 15.88 7.27 22.54
N ALA A 182 16.03 8.45 23.10
CA ALA A 182 17.11 8.80 24.02
C ALA A 182 16.55 9.60 25.20
N GLU A 183 17.27 9.63 26.32
CA GLU A 183 16.95 10.53 27.43
C GLU A 183 17.06 12.00 26.99
N GLY A 184 16.19 12.85 27.51
CA GLY A 184 16.17 14.27 27.15
C GLY A 184 15.57 14.56 25.77
N LEU A 185 14.87 13.61 25.19
CA LEU A 185 14.38 13.66 23.82
C LEU A 185 13.29 14.70 23.58
N PHE A 186 12.47 14.95 24.59
CA PHE A 186 11.33 15.85 24.48
C PHE A 186 11.69 17.24 25.04
N PRO A 187 11.06 18.31 24.54
CA PRO A 187 11.16 19.62 25.16
C PRO A 187 10.70 19.60 26.63
N ASP A 188 11.28 20.48 27.45
CA ASP A 188 11.00 20.55 28.89
C ASP A 188 9.50 20.65 29.22
N ASN A 189 8.74 21.39 28.42
CA ASN A 189 7.30 21.51 28.59
C ASN A 189 6.52 20.18 28.48
N VAL A 190 7.06 19.18 27.80
CA VAL A 190 6.47 17.84 27.74
C VAL A 190 6.71 17.13 29.05
N TYR A 191 7.93 17.17 29.60
CA TYR A 191 8.24 16.58 30.89
C TYR A 191 7.44 17.24 32.04
N GLU A 192 7.30 18.55 32.03
CA GLU A 192 6.45 19.27 32.99
C GLU A 192 4.97 18.85 32.91
N ARG A 193 4.44 18.63 31.69
CA ARG A 193 3.08 18.12 31.52
C ARG A 193 2.93 16.69 32.04
N VAL A 194 3.89 15.82 31.77
CA VAL A 194 3.89 14.44 32.29
C VAL A 194 3.91 14.46 33.80
N LYS A 195 4.79 15.23 34.41
CA LYS A 195 4.88 15.39 35.87
C LYS A 195 3.56 15.85 36.47
N ARG A 196 2.96 16.92 35.91
CA ARG A 196 1.65 17.43 36.36
C ARG A 196 0.53 16.38 36.25
N LEU A 197 0.52 15.58 35.16
CA LEU A 197 -0.48 14.51 34.99
C LEU A 197 -0.27 13.36 35.96
N GLN A 198 0.99 13.05 36.35
CA GLN A 198 1.29 12.04 37.35
C GLN A 198 0.87 12.48 38.76
N GLU A 199 0.90 13.79 39.05
CA GLU A 199 0.50 14.38 40.33
C GLU A 199 -1.03 14.61 40.43
N GLU A 200 -1.77 14.51 39.31
CA GLU A 200 -3.21 14.72 39.24
C GLU A 200 -3.98 13.45 39.68
N PRO A 201 -4.68 13.45 40.82
CA PRO A 201 -5.32 12.24 41.36
C PRO A 201 -6.42 11.61 40.50
N ARG A 202 -6.93 12.37 39.51
CA ARG A 202 -7.97 11.88 38.57
C ARG A 202 -7.41 10.97 37.49
N TYR A 203 -6.10 10.88 37.32
CA TYR A 203 -5.46 10.07 36.31
C TYR A 203 -4.58 9.00 36.96
N SER A 204 -4.68 7.78 36.47
CA SER A 204 -3.76 6.70 36.81
C SER A 204 -3.17 6.10 35.54
N PHE A 205 -1.89 5.73 35.59
CA PHE A 205 -1.21 5.02 34.50
C PHE A 205 -1.11 3.55 34.90
N GLU A 206 -1.74 2.70 34.11
CA GLU A 206 -1.74 1.27 34.32
C GLU A 206 -1.10 0.54 33.12
N HIS A 207 -0.32 -0.50 33.41
CA HIS A 207 0.16 -1.39 32.36
C HIS A 207 -0.96 -2.28 31.86
N MET A 208 -1.10 -2.38 30.54
CA MET A 208 -2.08 -3.29 29.94
C MET A 208 -1.75 -4.74 30.30
N ASP A 209 -2.71 -5.44 30.92
CA ASP A 209 -2.61 -6.87 31.14
C ASP A 209 -2.94 -7.62 29.84
N LYS A 210 -1.91 -8.14 29.18
CA LYS A 210 -2.04 -8.87 27.90
C LYS A 210 -2.98 -10.09 27.98
N ARG A 211 -3.26 -10.58 29.18
CA ARG A 211 -4.21 -11.69 29.40
C ARG A 211 -5.67 -11.26 29.40
N LYS A 212 -5.93 -9.94 29.45
CA LYS A 212 -7.28 -9.37 29.50
C LYS A 212 -7.45 -8.23 28.46
N PRO A 213 -7.10 -8.46 27.18
CA PRO A 213 -7.09 -7.38 26.18
C PRO A 213 -8.46 -6.74 25.98
N VAL A 214 -9.54 -7.52 26.10
CA VAL A 214 -10.92 -7.06 25.90
C VAL A 214 -11.35 -6.01 26.91
N SER A 215 -10.85 -6.08 28.16
CA SER A 215 -11.21 -5.11 29.20
C SER A 215 -10.69 -3.70 28.90
N TYR A 216 -9.64 -3.58 28.07
CA TYR A 216 -9.08 -2.28 27.66
C TYR A 216 -9.70 -1.74 26.37
N THR A 217 -10.19 -2.59 25.49
CA THR A 217 -10.84 -2.18 24.24
C THR A 217 -12.28 -1.69 24.44
N HIS A 218 -12.88 -2.01 25.57
CA HIS A 218 -14.25 -1.61 25.95
C HIS A 218 -14.28 -0.54 27.03
N LEU A 219 -13.16 0.12 27.31
CA LEU A 219 -13.14 1.30 28.18
C LEU A 219 -13.96 2.41 27.51
N ARG A 220 -15.24 2.49 27.87
CA ARG A 220 -15.98 3.74 27.69
C ARG A 220 -15.28 4.79 28.55
N ALA A 221 -15.03 5.97 27.97
CA ALA A 221 -14.75 7.13 28.78
C ALA A 221 -15.89 7.22 29.81
N HIS A 222 -15.61 6.91 31.06
CA HIS A 222 -16.55 7.20 32.13
C HIS A 222 -16.58 8.71 32.25
N GLU A 223 -17.65 9.31 31.78
CA GLU A 223 -18.00 10.66 32.19
C GLU A 223 -18.13 10.60 33.72
N THR A 224 -17.11 11.10 34.39
CA THR A 224 -17.20 11.40 35.82
C THR A 224 -18.23 12.50 35.95
N ARG A 225 -19.36 12.17 36.59
CA ARG A 225 -20.35 13.13 37.05
C ARG A 225 -19.73 14.09 38.08
#